data_996f5e560f69591b2473fccb5eb56c9f
#
_entry.id   996f5e560f69591b2473fccb5eb56c9f
#
_cell.length_a   1.000
_cell.length_b   1.000
_cell.length_c   1.000
_cell.angle_alpha   90.00
_cell.angle_beta   90.00
_cell.angle_gamma   90.00
#
_symmetry.space_group_name_H-M   'P 1'
#
loop_
_entity.id
_entity.type
_entity.pdbx_description
1 polymer ?
#
loop_
_entity_poly.entity_id
_entity_poly.type
_entity_poly.pdbx_seq_one_letter_code
_entity_poly.pdbx_strand_id
1 'polypeptide(L)'
;MTKILQALVVEDSPTMRQLIGFALRRIPGLEVDEADDGVAGLKKLAEKRFDILITDINMPIMDGLKLVSLVRKDEKHKDIPIVIITTEGAAEDRQRALNLGANAYITKPIQAPQVIDCVRKLLDR
;
A
#
# COMPACT_ATOMS: atom_id res chain seq x y z
N MET A 1 13.03 21.88 -6.35
CA MET A 1 11.92 21.25 -7.06
C MET A 1 11.61 19.88 -6.46
N THR A 2 10.36 19.60 -6.16
CA THR A 2 9.98 18.35 -5.53
C THR A 2 9.84 17.24 -6.59
N LYS A 3 10.53 16.12 -6.35
CA LYS A 3 10.40 14.95 -7.21
C LYS A 3 8.98 14.39 -7.13
N ILE A 4 8.42 13.98 -8.25
CA ILE A 4 7.13 13.30 -8.28
C ILE A 4 7.35 11.84 -7.85
N LEU A 5 6.60 11.41 -6.83
CA LEU A 5 6.64 10.04 -6.34
C LEU A 5 5.39 9.29 -6.78
N GLN A 6 5.49 7.97 -6.86
CA GLN A 6 4.43 7.11 -7.36
C GLN A 6 3.95 6.17 -6.27
N ALA A 7 2.66 6.20 -5.97
CA ALA A 7 2.02 5.30 -5.02
C ALA A 7 1.12 4.30 -5.74
N LEU A 8 1.13 3.06 -5.29
CA LEU A 8 0.19 2.05 -5.76
C LEU A 8 -0.71 1.64 -4.59
N VAL A 9 -2.02 1.72 -4.80
CA VAL A 9 -3.03 1.29 -3.83
C VAL A 9 -3.69 0.02 -4.36
N VAL A 10 -3.61 -1.06 -3.59
CA VAL A 10 -4.24 -2.34 -3.95
C VAL A 10 -5.33 -2.63 -2.93
N GLU A 11 -6.58 -2.60 -3.37
CA GLU A 11 -7.76 -2.75 -2.50
C GLU A 11 -8.95 -3.20 -3.35
N ASP A 12 -9.59 -4.28 -2.93
CA ASP A 12 -10.71 -4.83 -3.70
C ASP A 12 -12.03 -4.08 -3.52
N SER A 13 -12.20 -3.35 -2.41
CA SER A 13 -13.39 -2.52 -2.18
C SER A 13 -13.26 -1.20 -2.94
N PRO A 14 -14.14 -0.89 -3.90
CA PRO A 14 -14.05 0.38 -4.62
C PRO A 14 -14.18 1.59 -3.70
N THR A 15 -15.07 1.53 -2.71
CA THR A 15 -15.26 2.62 -1.75
C THR A 15 -14.00 2.87 -0.94
N MET A 16 -13.40 1.81 -0.42
CA MET A 16 -12.18 1.92 0.38
C MET A 16 -11.01 2.39 -0.48
N ARG A 17 -10.91 1.88 -1.69
CA ARG A 17 -9.85 2.27 -2.62
C ARG A 17 -9.94 3.76 -2.95
N GLN A 18 -11.15 4.27 -3.18
CA GLN A 18 -11.38 5.69 -3.44
C GLN A 18 -11.00 6.55 -2.24
N LEU A 19 -11.35 6.10 -1.04
CA LEU A 19 -11.02 6.82 0.19
C LEU A 19 -9.52 6.95 0.37
N ILE A 20 -8.79 5.86 0.19
CA ILE A 20 -7.33 5.87 0.31
C ILE A 20 -6.73 6.76 -0.77
N GLY A 21 -7.16 6.59 -2.01
CA GLY A 21 -6.66 7.40 -3.13
C GLY A 21 -6.90 8.88 -2.92
N PHE A 22 -8.09 9.24 -2.46
CA PHE A 22 -8.43 10.62 -2.18
C PHE A 22 -7.50 11.22 -1.12
N ALA A 23 -7.23 10.46 -0.05
CA ALA A 23 -6.31 10.91 1.01
C ALA A 23 -4.90 11.13 0.45
N LEU A 24 -4.41 10.18 -0.32
CA LEU A 24 -3.04 10.24 -0.86
C LEU A 24 -2.85 11.38 -1.86
N ARG A 25 -3.88 11.70 -2.63
CA ARG A 25 -3.80 12.80 -3.60
C ARG A 25 -3.69 14.17 -2.96
N ARG A 26 -3.91 14.26 -1.65
CA ARG A 26 -3.69 15.48 -0.89
C ARG A 26 -2.22 15.71 -0.55
N ILE A 27 -1.36 14.72 -0.77
CA ILE A 27 0.08 14.85 -0.52
C ILE A 27 0.72 15.46 -1.78
N PRO A 28 1.36 16.63 -1.66
CA PRO A 28 1.98 17.28 -2.82
C PRO A 28 3.07 16.39 -3.45
N GLY A 29 3.07 16.30 -4.77
CA GLY A 29 4.06 15.55 -5.50
C GLY A 29 3.87 14.04 -5.49
N LEU A 30 2.70 13.55 -5.06
CA LEU A 30 2.40 12.13 -5.06
C LEU A 30 1.34 11.81 -6.09
N GLU A 31 1.68 10.96 -7.06
CA GLU A 31 0.73 10.42 -8.02
C GLU A 31 0.27 9.03 -7.54
N VAL A 32 -0.99 8.70 -7.81
CA VAL A 32 -1.60 7.49 -7.27
C VAL A 32 -2.17 6.63 -8.39
N ASP A 33 -1.73 5.38 -8.45
CA ASP A 33 -2.35 4.35 -9.28
C ASP A 33 -3.12 3.39 -8.38
N GLU A 34 -4.14 2.76 -8.93
CA GLU A 34 -5.02 1.86 -8.17
C GLU A 34 -5.11 0.50 -8.86
N ALA A 35 -5.23 -0.53 -8.05
CA ALA A 35 -5.47 -1.90 -8.51
C ALA A 35 -6.54 -2.52 -7.61
N ASP A 36 -7.40 -3.37 -8.19
CA ASP A 36 -8.52 -3.93 -7.46
C ASP A 36 -8.22 -5.31 -6.85
N ASP A 37 -7.07 -5.90 -7.13
CA ASP A 37 -6.61 -7.13 -6.48
C ASP A 37 -5.09 -7.26 -6.59
N GLY A 38 -4.55 -8.30 -5.95
CA GLY A 38 -3.10 -8.50 -5.92
C GLY A 38 -2.50 -8.82 -7.27
N VAL A 39 -3.24 -9.52 -8.14
CA VAL A 39 -2.76 -9.84 -9.49
C VAL A 39 -2.62 -8.57 -10.32
N ALA A 40 -3.67 -7.72 -10.29
CA ALA A 40 -3.62 -6.42 -10.98
C ALA A 40 -2.50 -5.54 -10.42
N GLY A 41 -2.28 -5.60 -9.10
CA GLY A 41 -1.19 -4.87 -8.46
C GLY A 41 0.17 -5.32 -8.97
N LEU A 42 0.40 -6.62 -9.06
CA LEU A 42 1.66 -7.15 -9.60
C LEU A 42 1.89 -6.73 -11.04
N LYS A 43 0.81 -6.72 -11.82
CA LYS A 43 0.90 -6.30 -13.22
C LYS A 43 1.38 -4.84 -13.32
N LYS A 44 0.82 -3.97 -12.48
CA LYS A 44 1.25 -2.57 -12.44
C LYS A 44 2.69 -2.43 -11.97
N LEU A 45 3.10 -3.20 -10.97
CA LEU A 45 4.49 -3.19 -10.49
C LEU A 45 5.47 -3.64 -11.57
N ALA A 46 5.05 -4.54 -12.46
CA ALA A 46 5.88 -4.96 -13.58
C ALA A 46 6.00 -3.88 -14.65
N GLU A 47 4.99 -3.02 -14.78
CA GLU A 47 4.93 -2.01 -15.83
C GLU A 47 5.73 -0.75 -15.51
N LYS A 48 5.82 -0.37 -14.23
CA LYS A 48 6.55 0.84 -13.87
C LYS A 48 7.05 0.78 -12.42
N ARG A 49 7.92 1.73 -12.08
CA ARG A 49 8.48 1.83 -10.74
C ARG A 49 7.52 2.60 -9.82
N PHE A 50 7.34 2.06 -8.61
CA PHE A 50 6.60 2.73 -7.55
C PHE A 50 7.51 3.03 -6.37
N ASP A 51 7.13 4.05 -5.61
CA ASP A 51 7.90 4.49 -4.44
C ASP A 51 7.26 4.04 -3.13
N ILE A 52 5.99 3.66 -3.15
CA ILE A 52 5.29 3.14 -1.98
C ILE A 52 4.12 2.25 -2.43
N LEU A 53 3.86 1.22 -1.66
CA LEU A 53 2.72 0.32 -1.86
C LEU A 53 1.82 0.37 -0.62
N ILE A 54 0.52 0.56 -0.84
CA ILE A 54 -0.49 0.45 0.20
C ILE A 54 -1.43 -0.69 -0.23
N THR A 55 -1.57 -1.73 0.60
CA THR A 55 -2.38 -2.88 0.25
C THR A 55 -3.21 -3.39 1.41
N ASP A 56 -4.45 -3.80 1.14
CA ASP A 56 -5.25 -4.55 2.08
C ASP A 56 -4.67 -5.95 2.23
N ILE A 57 -4.86 -6.57 3.38
CA ILE A 57 -4.48 -7.97 3.59
C ILE A 57 -5.55 -8.90 3.01
N ASN A 58 -6.82 -8.61 3.28
CA ASN A 58 -7.92 -9.51 2.91
C ASN A 58 -8.47 -9.18 1.54
N MET A 59 -7.98 -9.89 0.53
CA MET A 59 -8.39 -9.73 -0.86
C MET A 59 -8.59 -11.11 -1.49
N PRO A 60 -9.50 -11.23 -2.47
CA PRO A 60 -9.66 -12.49 -3.19
C PRO A 60 -8.47 -12.77 -4.09
N ILE A 61 -8.29 -14.03 -4.46
CA ILE A 61 -7.29 -14.52 -5.40
C ILE A 61 -5.87 -14.46 -4.83
N MET A 62 -5.41 -13.27 -4.45
CA MET A 62 -4.09 -13.08 -3.84
C MET A 62 -4.23 -12.10 -2.69
N ASP A 63 -3.98 -12.55 -1.47
CA ASP A 63 -4.06 -11.68 -0.30
C ASP A 63 -2.84 -10.76 -0.20
N GLY A 64 -2.94 -9.76 0.68
CA GLY A 64 -1.88 -8.77 0.84
C GLY A 64 -0.58 -9.34 1.39
N LEU A 65 -0.64 -10.41 2.19
CA LEU A 65 0.57 -11.04 2.70
C LEU A 65 1.40 -11.64 1.57
N LYS A 66 0.73 -12.30 0.63
CA LYS A 66 1.40 -12.87 -0.54
C LYS A 66 1.97 -11.75 -1.42
N LEU A 67 1.23 -10.67 -1.59
CA LEU A 67 1.69 -9.53 -2.37
C LEU A 67 2.95 -8.92 -1.76
N VAL A 68 2.98 -8.71 -0.44
CA VAL A 68 4.16 -8.18 0.26
C VAL A 68 5.36 -9.09 0.00
N SER A 69 5.17 -10.41 0.16
CA SER A 69 6.23 -11.38 -0.06
C SER A 69 6.82 -11.29 -1.46
N LEU A 70 5.95 -11.18 -2.47
CA LEU A 70 6.39 -11.09 -3.87
C LEU A 70 7.11 -9.79 -4.16
N VAL A 71 6.63 -8.67 -3.60
CA VAL A 71 7.26 -7.36 -3.79
C VAL A 71 8.67 -7.37 -3.21
N ARG A 72 8.86 -7.98 -2.04
CA ARG A 72 10.17 -8.06 -1.40
C ARG A 72 11.18 -8.91 -2.19
N LYS A 73 10.71 -9.73 -3.11
CA LYS A 73 11.56 -10.53 -4.00
C LYS A 73 11.80 -9.87 -5.37
N ASP A 74 11.11 -8.77 -5.64
CA ASP A 74 11.25 -8.04 -6.90
C ASP A 74 12.41 -7.05 -6.78
N GLU A 75 13.44 -7.22 -7.60
CA GLU A 75 14.64 -6.36 -7.55
C GLU A 75 14.30 -4.88 -7.68
N LYS A 76 13.29 -4.54 -8.44
CA LYS A 76 12.88 -3.16 -8.67
C LYS A 76 12.19 -2.54 -7.44
N HIS A 77 11.50 -3.37 -6.63
CA HIS A 77 10.63 -2.88 -5.55
C HIS A 77 10.97 -3.45 -4.17
N LYS A 78 12.04 -4.24 -4.05
CA LYS A 78 12.34 -4.95 -2.78
C LYS A 78 12.51 -4.04 -1.57
N ASP A 79 12.84 -2.78 -1.78
CA ASP A 79 13.14 -1.84 -0.68
C ASP A 79 12.10 -0.74 -0.50
N ILE A 80 11.03 -0.72 -1.30
CA ILE A 80 10.04 0.34 -1.16
C ILE A 80 9.24 0.19 0.15
N PRO A 81 8.80 1.31 0.75
CA PRO A 81 7.88 1.24 1.89
C PRO A 81 6.59 0.54 1.52
N ILE A 82 6.11 -0.31 2.41
CA ILE A 82 4.83 -1.01 2.25
C ILE A 82 3.99 -0.76 3.49
N VAL A 83 2.76 -0.26 3.27
CA VAL A 83 1.75 -0.05 4.31
C VAL A 83 0.64 -1.06 4.09
N ILE A 84 0.28 -1.81 5.11
CA ILE A 84 -0.85 -2.74 5.03
C ILE A 84 -2.09 -2.13 5.68
N ILE A 85 -3.25 -2.46 5.13
CA ILE A 85 -4.54 -2.10 5.69
C ILE A 85 -5.11 -3.38 6.32
N THR A 86 -5.52 -3.29 7.58
CA THR A 86 -5.92 -4.46 8.33
C THR A 86 -7.18 -4.17 9.14
N THR A 87 -7.95 -5.23 9.44
CA THR A 87 -9.11 -5.13 10.31
C THR A 87 -8.65 -5.03 11.76
N GLU A 88 -9.42 -4.33 12.57
CA GLU A 88 -9.20 -4.30 14.01
C GLU A 88 -9.27 -5.72 14.58
N GLY A 89 -8.34 -6.07 15.45
CA GLY A 89 -8.28 -7.40 16.04
C GLY A 89 -7.47 -8.42 15.27
N ALA A 90 -6.94 -8.06 14.11
CA ALA A 90 -6.14 -8.97 13.28
C ALA A 90 -4.65 -8.92 13.64
N ALA A 91 -4.33 -9.08 14.93
CA ALA A 91 -2.95 -8.94 15.42
C ALA A 91 -1.98 -9.91 14.77
N GLU A 92 -2.42 -11.15 14.53
CA GLU A 92 -1.56 -12.16 13.91
C GLU A 92 -1.23 -11.80 12.47
N ASP A 93 -2.21 -11.29 11.73
CA ASP A 93 -2.00 -10.88 10.34
C ASP A 93 -1.06 -9.68 10.26
N ARG A 94 -1.20 -8.73 11.19
CA ARG A 94 -0.29 -7.58 11.26
C ARG A 94 1.14 -8.04 11.50
N GLN A 95 1.33 -8.96 12.46
CA GLN A 95 2.65 -9.47 12.78
C GLN A 95 3.27 -10.22 11.60
N ARG A 96 2.47 -11.03 10.90
CA ARG A 96 2.93 -11.73 9.70
C ARG A 96 3.39 -10.76 8.62
N ALA A 97 2.60 -9.69 8.40
CA ALA A 97 2.94 -8.69 7.40
C ALA A 97 4.26 -7.99 7.73
N LEU A 98 4.42 -7.60 8.99
CA LEU A 98 5.65 -6.97 9.45
C LEU A 98 6.84 -7.91 9.30
N ASN A 99 6.66 -9.18 9.64
CA ASN A 99 7.72 -10.20 9.48
C ASN A 99 8.10 -10.42 8.02
N LEU A 100 7.14 -10.26 7.10
CA LEU A 100 7.40 -10.38 5.67
C LEU A 100 8.04 -9.14 5.06
N GLY A 101 8.09 -8.04 5.82
CA GLY A 101 8.77 -6.83 5.38
C GLY A 101 7.90 -5.60 5.21
N ALA A 102 6.64 -5.61 5.67
CA ALA A 102 5.82 -4.41 5.68
C ALA A 102 6.40 -3.41 6.69
N ASN A 103 6.30 -2.13 6.37
CA ASN A 103 6.88 -1.05 7.18
C ASN A 103 5.90 -0.48 8.20
N ALA A 104 4.61 -0.55 7.92
CA ALA A 104 3.59 0.01 8.79
C ALA A 104 2.24 -0.64 8.50
N TYR A 105 1.29 -0.40 9.39
CA TYR A 105 -0.09 -0.83 9.17
C TYR A 105 -1.06 0.27 9.57
N ILE A 106 -2.24 0.24 8.96
CA ILE A 106 -3.34 1.14 9.27
C ILE A 106 -4.57 0.25 9.53
N THR A 107 -5.23 0.47 10.66
CA THR A 107 -6.38 -0.33 11.05
C THR A 107 -7.67 0.30 10.53
N LYS A 108 -8.58 -0.52 10.00
CA LYS A 108 -9.92 -0.06 9.61
C LYS A 108 -10.74 0.27 10.87
N PRO A 109 -11.59 1.28 10.85
CA PRO A 109 -11.97 2.13 9.70
C PRO A 109 -10.88 3.14 9.36
N ILE A 110 -10.66 3.35 8.07
CA ILE A 110 -9.60 4.22 7.58
C ILE A 110 -10.01 5.69 7.78
N GLN A 111 -9.06 6.48 8.29
CA GLN A 111 -9.23 7.91 8.43
C GLN A 111 -8.15 8.62 7.63
N ALA A 112 -8.54 9.59 6.80
CA ALA A 112 -7.63 10.26 5.89
C ALA A 112 -6.40 10.86 6.58
N PRO A 113 -6.52 11.59 7.71
CA PRO A 113 -5.32 12.13 8.36
C PRO A 113 -4.31 11.07 8.76
N GLN A 114 -4.77 9.91 9.22
CA GLN A 114 -3.90 8.81 9.61
C GLN A 114 -3.14 8.24 8.41
N VAL A 115 -3.82 8.08 7.29
CA VAL A 115 -3.20 7.60 6.04
C VAL A 115 -2.15 8.60 5.58
N ILE A 116 -2.49 9.88 5.55
CA ILE A 116 -1.59 10.94 5.10
C ILE A 116 -0.34 10.98 5.97
N ASP A 117 -0.51 10.98 7.29
CA ASP A 117 0.63 11.04 8.22
C ASP A 117 1.56 9.84 8.04
N CYS A 118 0.99 8.65 7.94
CA CYS A 118 1.77 7.42 7.79
C CYS A 118 2.61 7.46 6.50
N VAL A 119 1.97 7.80 5.40
CA VAL A 119 2.64 7.81 4.09
C VAL A 119 3.69 8.92 4.03
N ARG A 120 3.38 10.10 4.55
CA ARG A 120 4.35 11.21 4.55
C ARG A 120 5.60 10.85 5.34
N LYS A 121 5.45 10.20 6.48
CA LYS A 121 6.61 9.78 7.28
C LYS A 121 7.49 8.79 6.52
N LEU A 122 6.87 7.83 5.86
CA LEU A 122 7.61 6.80 5.11
C LEU A 122 8.30 7.38 3.87
N LEU A 123 7.71 8.38 3.24
CA LEU A 123 8.28 9.03 2.07
C LEU A 123 9.17 10.22 2.40
N ASP A 124 9.27 10.58 3.66
CA ASP A 124 10.03 11.74 4.14
C ASP A 124 9.55 13.04 3.47
N ARG A 125 8.25 13.20 3.48
CA ARG A 125 7.56 14.36 2.91
C ARG A 125 6.64 14.99 3.95
#